data_b6f962fad3d632549254361bb41f87ab
#
_entry.id   b6f962fad3d632549254361bb41f87ab
#
_cell.length_a   1.000
_cell.length_b   1.000
_cell.length_c   1.000
_cell.angle_alpha   90.00
_cell.angle_beta   90.00
_cell.angle_gamma   90.00
#
_symmetry.space_group_name_H-M   'P 1'
#
loop_
_entity.id
_entity.type
_entity.pdbx_description
1 polymer ?
#
loop_
_entity_poly.entity_id
_entity_poly.type
_entity_poly.pdbx_seq_one_letter_code
_entity_poly.pdbx_strand_id
1 'polypeptide(L)'
;QQVSVINISLAGPPNRLLETALARVRERGVIAIAAAGNGGPMAQPMYPAAYPQVVAVTATDARGRAFRLANRGEYVDIAAPGVNVRHAQAGGGYAASSGTSYAVPFVTVAVARLLRVNTEPAAMLDALYASAVDVGAPGRDQIYGYGQLQFQ
;
A
#
# COMPACT_ATOMS: atom_id res chain seq x y z
N GLN A 1 24.15 4.19 0.39
CA GLN A 1 23.18 3.42 -0.41
C GLN A 1 22.04 4.36 -0.78
N GLN A 2 21.68 4.44 -2.05
CA GLN A 2 20.49 5.15 -2.49
C GLN A 2 19.27 4.23 -2.33
N VAL A 3 18.33 4.64 -1.49
CA VAL A 3 17.03 3.97 -1.32
C VAL A 3 16.02 4.65 -2.24
N SER A 4 15.29 3.88 -3.03
CA SER A 4 14.25 4.40 -3.93
C SER A 4 12.83 4.16 -3.44
N VAL A 5 12.63 3.15 -2.58
CA VAL A 5 11.31 2.77 -2.04
C VAL A 5 11.43 2.46 -0.56
N ILE A 6 10.44 2.86 0.23
CA ILE A 6 10.32 2.55 1.66
C ILE A 6 9.00 1.81 1.89
N ASN A 7 9.08 0.59 2.46
CA ASN A 7 7.92 -0.16 2.93
C ASN A 7 7.64 0.18 4.39
N ILE A 8 6.41 0.64 4.70
CA ILE A 8 5.99 1.00 6.05
C ILE A 8 4.74 0.19 6.41
N SER A 9 4.95 -1.05 6.87
CA SER A 9 3.86 -1.93 7.32
C SER A 9 3.40 -1.60 8.76
N LEU A 10 3.23 -0.32 9.03
CA LEU A 10 2.82 0.25 10.32
C LEU A 10 1.65 1.21 10.11
N ALA A 11 0.83 1.36 11.15
CA ALA A 11 -0.28 2.31 11.17
C ALA A 11 -0.44 2.89 12.59
N GLY A 12 -0.68 4.20 12.68
CA GLY A 12 -0.80 4.89 13.95
C GLY A 12 -1.50 6.26 13.81
N PRO A 13 -1.52 7.05 14.88
CA PRO A 13 -2.06 8.41 14.85
C PRO A 13 -1.19 9.36 14.00
N PRO A 14 -1.69 10.55 13.62
CA PRO A 14 -0.91 11.54 12.90
C PRO A 14 0.32 11.99 13.71
N ASN A 15 1.44 12.20 13.01
CA ASN A 15 2.69 12.67 13.61
C ASN A 15 3.37 13.67 12.68
N ARG A 16 3.48 14.93 13.10
CA ARG A 16 4.01 16.03 12.28
C ARG A 16 5.47 15.84 11.86
N LEU A 17 6.29 15.25 12.72
CA LEU A 17 7.69 14.98 12.37
C LEU A 17 7.80 13.93 11.28
N LEU A 18 7.01 12.84 11.40
CA LEU A 18 6.95 11.80 10.38
C LEU A 18 6.42 12.35 9.06
N GLU A 19 5.36 13.15 9.08
CA GLU A 19 4.80 13.81 7.89
C GLU A 19 5.86 14.65 7.16
N THR A 20 6.57 15.52 7.91
CA THR A 20 7.65 16.36 7.37
C THR A 20 8.80 15.51 6.80
N ALA A 21 9.18 14.43 7.48
CA ALA A 21 10.23 13.53 7.03
C ALA A 21 9.84 12.84 5.71
N LEU A 22 8.60 12.35 5.60
CA LEU A 22 8.09 11.70 4.40
C LEU A 22 7.93 12.67 3.22
N ALA A 23 7.54 13.92 3.47
CA ALA A 23 7.53 14.96 2.44
C ALA A 23 8.94 15.18 1.85
N ARG A 24 9.96 15.32 2.70
CA ARG A 24 11.36 15.44 2.27
C ARG A 24 11.88 14.20 1.53
N VAL A 25 11.42 13.03 1.93
CA VAL A 25 11.73 11.75 1.26
C VAL A 25 11.15 11.76 -0.16
N ARG A 26 9.91 12.19 -0.30
CA ARG A 26 9.23 12.33 -1.60
C ARG A 26 9.90 13.33 -2.52
N GLU A 27 10.31 14.49 -2.01
CA GLU A 27 11.07 15.52 -2.75
C GLU A 27 12.39 14.99 -3.33
N ARG A 28 12.98 13.97 -2.70
CA ARG A 28 14.18 13.27 -3.17
C ARG A 28 13.89 12.11 -4.14
N GLY A 29 12.64 11.97 -4.58
CA GLY A 29 12.24 10.91 -5.52
C GLY A 29 12.05 9.54 -4.87
N VAL A 30 12.08 9.42 -3.54
CA VAL A 30 11.85 8.16 -2.83
C VAL A 30 10.35 7.97 -2.59
N ILE A 31 9.84 6.80 -2.91
CA ILE A 31 8.43 6.44 -2.76
C ILE A 31 8.22 5.74 -1.41
N ALA A 32 7.37 6.31 -0.56
CA ALA A 32 6.91 5.68 0.67
C ALA A 32 5.57 4.95 0.41
N ILE A 33 5.48 3.71 0.87
CA ILE A 33 4.30 2.85 0.71
C ILE A 33 3.89 2.36 2.10
N ALA A 34 2.63 2.53 2.48
CA ALA A 34 2.18 2.21 3.83
C ALA A 34 0.84 1.46 3.88
N ALA A 35 0.64 0.73 4.98
CA ALA A 35 -0.57 -0.02 5.26
C ALA A 35 -1.73 0.91 5.64
N ALA A 36 -2.89 0.75 5.00
CA ALA A 36 -4.07 1.58 5.25
C ALA A 36 -4.62 1.44 6.69
N GLY A 37 -4.35 0.32 7.36
CA GLY A 37 -4.80 0.01 8.72
C GLY A 37 -5.79 -1.14 8.78
N ASN A 38 -5.97 -1.68 9.99
CA ASN A 38 -6.80 -2.86 10.25
C ASN A 38 -7.84 -2.59 11.35
N GLY A 39 -8.30 -1.35 11.49
CA GLY A 39 -9.31 -0.93 12.48
C GLY A 39 -10.76 -1.11 12.02
N GLY A 40 -10.95 -1.55 10.77
CA GLY A 40 -12.26 -1.77 10.17
C GLY A 40 -12.75 -0.62 9.27
N PRO A 41 -13.87 -0.85 8.57
CA PRO A 41 -14.38 0.08 7.55
C PRO A 41 -14.75 1.48 8.05
N MET A 42 -15.06 1.60 9.34
CA MET A 42 -15.48 2.85 9.99
C MET A 42 -14.36 3.49 10.82
N ALA A 43 -13.16 2.90 10.81
CA ALA A 43 -12.03 3.45 11.55
C ALA A 43 -11.53 4.77 10.94
N GLN A 44 -11.02 5.63 11.79
CA GLN A 44 -10.39 6.89 11.34
C GLN A 44 -9.17 6.58 10.45
N PRO A 45 -8.81 7.51 9.53
CA PRO A 45 -7.60 7.37 8.74
C PRO A 45 -6.36 7.13 9.60
N MET A 46 -5.53 6.20 9.19
CA MET A 46 -4.29 5.84 9.89
C MET A 46 -3.07 6.35 9.13
N TYR A 47 -2.07 6.72 9.88
CA TYR A 47 -0.83 7.28 9.34
C TYR A 47 0.33 6.29 9.50
N PRO A 48 1.30 6.30 8.57
CA PRO A 48 1.52 7.33 7.54
C PRO A 48 0.70 7.16 6.24
N ALA A 49 -0.10 6.12 6.07
CA ALA A 49 -0.84 5.87 4.83
C ALA A 49 -1.73 7.05 4.40
N ALA A 50 -2.36 7.75 5.35
CA ALA A 50 -3.25 8.86 5.06
C ALA A 50 -2.53 10.20 4.74
N TYR A 51 -1.18 10.23 4.71
CA TYR A 51 -0.48 11.41 4.20
C TYR A 51 -0.47 11.43 2.66
N PRO A 52 -0.70 12.61 2.03
CA PRO A 52 -0.83 12.72 0.57
C PRO A 52 0.40 12.27 -0.24
N GLN A 53 1.58 12.26 0.39
CA GLN A 53 2.84 11.85 -0.22
C GLN A 53 3.14 10.35 -0.12
N VAL A 54 2.26 9.57 0.52
CA VAL A 54 2.44 8.14 0.77
C VAL A 54 1.45 7.34 -0.07
N VAL A 55 1.89 6.23 -0.63
CA VAL A 55 1.00 5.28 -1.31
C VAL A 55 0.33 4.39 -0.27
N ALA A 56 -0.98 4.51 -0.15
CA ALA A 56 -1.78 3.77 0.82
C ALA A 56 -2.27 2.44 0.25
N VAL A 57 -1.92 1.34 0.93
CA VAL A 57 -2.23 -0.02 0.47
C VAL A 57 -3.26 -0.68 1.35
N THR A 58 -4.35 -1.13 0.73
CA THR A 58 -5.35 -2.01 1.35
C THR A 58 -5.12 -3.48 0.99
N ALA A 59 -5.84 -4.38 1.66
CA ALA A 59 -5.66 -5.82 1.53
C ALA A 59 -6.86 -6.52 0.91
N THR A 60 -6.60 -7.51 0.05
CA THR A 60 -7.61 -8.41 -0.51
C THR A 60 -7.29 -9.87 -0.24
N ASP A 61 -8.31 -10.72 -0.33
CA ASP A 61 -8.16 -12.17 -0.35
C ASP A 61 -7.82 -12.69 -1.77
N ALA A 62 -7.61 -14.01 -1.89
CA ALA A 62 -7.30 -14.65 -3.16
C ALA A 62 -8.41 -14.57 -4.23
N ARG A 63 -9.61 -14.10 -3.86
CA ARG A 63 -10.75 -13.86 -4.77
C ARG A 63 -10.94 -12.38 -5.08
N GLY A 64 -10.00 -11.51 -4.68
CA GLY A 64 -10.09 -10.06 -4.84
C GLY A 64 -11.07 -9.35 -3.89
N ARG A 65 -11.61 -10.04 -2.88
CA ARG A 65 -12.53 -9.42 -1.91
C ARG A 65 -11.73 -8.66 -0.85
N ALA A 66 -12.18 -7.45 -0.52
CA ALA A 66 -11.53 -6.61 0.47
C ALA A 66 -11.43 -7.30 1.84
N PHE A 67 -10.29 -7.14 2.51
CA PHE A 67 -10.09 -7.61 3.88
C PHE A 67 -11.10 -6.93 4.81
N ARG A 68 -11.86 -7.74 5.55
CA ARG A 68 -12.98 -7.27 6.37
C ARG A 68 -12.59 -6.22 7.42
N LEU A 69 -11.38 -6.31 7.95
CA LEU A 69 -10.86 -5.38 8.95
C LEU A 69 -10.04 -4.23 8.36
N ALA A 70 -9.85 -4.15 7.02
CA ALA A 70 -9.15 -3.04 6.43
C ALA A 70 -9.91 -1.72 6.66
N ASN A 71 -9.15 -0.66 6.94
CA ASN A 71 -9.68 0.70 6.92
C ASN A 71 -10.08 1.09 5.50
N ARG A 72 -11.03 2.00 5.39
CA ARG A 72 -11.53 2.55 4.12
C ARG A 72 -11.44 4.08 4.14
N GLY A 73 -11.38 4.68 2.97
CA GLY A 73 -11.38 6.14 2.84
C GLY A 73 -10.75 6.62 1.55
N GLU A 74 -10.90 7.91 1.25
CA GLU A 74 -10.34 8.57 0.07
C GLU A 74 -8.82 8.48 -0.03
N TYR A 75 -8.13 8.20 1.09
CA TYR A 75 -6.69 8.07 1.11
C TYR A 75 -6.18 6.72 0.60
N VAL A 76 -7.04 5.72 0.43
CA VAL A 76 -6.66 4.41 -0.11
C VAL A 76 -6.31 4.55 -1.59
N ASP A 77 -5.13 4.06 -1.98
CA ASP A 77 -4.66 4.18 -3.35
C ASP A 77 -4.74 2.88 -4.13
N ILE A 78 -4.38 1.74 -3.53
CA ILE A 78 -4.30 0.49 -4.28
C ILE A 78 -4.52 -0.72 -3.36
N ALA A 79 -5.12 -1.77 -3.91
CA ALA A 79 -5.34 -3.03 -3.24
C ALA A 79 -4.30 -4.08 -3.66
N ALA A 80 -3.87 -4.93 -2.73
CA ALA A 80 -2.97 -6.04 -3.03
C ALA A 80 -3.29 -7.26 -2.13
N PRO A 81 -2.81 -8.48 -2.46
CA PRO A 81 -3.02 -9.66 -1.62
C PRO A 81 -2.53 -9.45 -0.19
N GLY A 82 -3.41 -9.63 0.79
CA GLY A 82 -3.08 -9.40 2.21
C GLY A 82 -3.90 -10.28 3.16
N VAL A 83 -4.67 -11.26 2.65
CA VAL A 83 -5.46 -12.18 3.47
C VAL A 83 -4.93 -13.61 3.31
N ASN A 84 -4.65 -14.28 4.42
CA ASN A 84 -4.05 -15.61 4.47
C ASN A 84 -2.72 -15.71 3.69
N VAL A 85 -1.91 -14.66 3.76
CA VAL A 85 -0.59 -14.62 3.12
C VAL A 85 0.36 -15.54 3.88
N ARG A 86 0.93 -16.51 3.16
CA ARG A 86 1.96 -17.39 3.71
C ARG A 86 3.29 -16.64 3.84
N HIS A 87 3.87 -16.67 5.00
CA HIS A 87 5.13 -15.99 5.29
C HIS A 87 6.05 -16.84 6.17
N ALA A 88 7.33 -16.53 6.19
CA ALA A 88 8.30 -17.14 7.10
C ALA A 88 7.95 -16.80 8.57
N GLN A 89 8.20 -17.76 9.46
CA GLN A 89 7.96 -17.61 10.89
C GLN A 89 9.29 -17.65 11.66
N ALA A 90 9.38 -16.86 12.73
CA ALA A 90 10.51 -16.91 13.64
C ALA A 90 10.60 -18.32 14.28
N GLY A 91 11.81 -18.84 14.35
CA GLY A 91 12.04 -20.22 14.83
C GLY A 91 11.92 -21.29 13.73
N GLY A 92 11.62 -20.91 12.49
CA GLY A 92 11.53 -21.79 11.32
C GLY A 92 10.09 -22.14 10.91
N GLY A 93 9.94 -22.64 9.70
CA GLY A 93 8.67 -22.97 9.09
C GLY A 93 7.92 -21.75 8.52
N TYR A 94 6.60 -21.90 8.34
CA TYR A 94 5.72 -20.92 7.73
C TYR A 94 4.44 -20.74 8.56
N ALA A 95 3.92 -19.52 8.56
CA ALA A 95 2.58 -19.19 9.06
C ALA A 95 1.76 -18.52 7.96
N ALA A 96 0.45 -18.39 8.18
CA ALA A 96 -0.44 -17.59 7.35
C ALA A 96 -1.05 -16.47 8.20
N SER A 97 -1.01 -15.25 7.68
CA SER A 97 -1.54 -14.08 8.38
C SER A 97 -2.31 -13.17 7.45
N SER A 98 -3.13 -12.30 8.04
CA SER A 98 -3.96 -11.35 7.31
C SER A 98 -3.80 -9.94 7.85
N GLY A 99 -3.77 -8.96 6.95
CA GLY A 99 -3.67 -7.54 7.29
C GLY A 99 -3.14 -6.71 6.13
N THR A 100 -3.42 -5.43 6.16
CA THR A 100 -2.90 -4.48 5.16
C THR A 100 -1.36 -4.43 5.16
N SER A 101 -0.73 -4.73 6.30
CA SER A 101 0.73 -4.86 6.42
C SER A 101 1.33 -5.95 5.52
N TYR A 102 0.57 -7.01 5.22
CA TYR A 102 1.00 -8.09 4.33
C TYR A 102 0.80 -7.76 2.85
N ALA A 103 -0.06 -6.79 2.54
CA ALA A 103 -0.27 -6.29 1.19
C ALA A 103 0.83 -5.30 0.74
N VAL A 104 1.38 -4.50 1.65
CA VAL A 104 2.41 -3.49 1.35
C VAL A 104 3.63 -4.03 0.60
N PRO A 105 4.24 -5.19 0.98
CA PRO A 105 5.40 -5.72 0.29
C PRO A 105 5.15 -6.03 -1.20
N PHE A 106 3.94 -6.44 -1.56
CA PHE A 106 3.59 -6.70 -2.98
C PHE A 106 3.63 -5.41 -3.79
N VAL A 107 3.03 -4.33 -3.28
CA VAL A 107 3.09 -3.01 -3.93
C VAL A 107 4.51 -2.48 -3.95
N THR A 108 5.29 -2.69 -2.87
CA THR A 108 6.70 -2.29 -2.80
C THR A 108 7.53 -2.92 -3.93
N VAL A 109 7.33 -4.22 -4.19
CA VAL A 109 8.01 -4.91 -5.29
C VAL A 109 7.55 -4.40 -6.65
N ALA A 110 6.26 -4.16 -6.85
CA ALA A 110 5.73 -3.62 -8.10
C ALA A 110 6.32 -2.22 -8.39
N VAL A 111 6.34 -1.33 -7.40
CA VAL A 111 6.96 -0.01 -7.50
C VAL A 111 8.45 -0.11 -7.81
N ALA A 112 9.19 -0.96 -7.10
CA ALA A 112 10.62 -1.15 -7.34
C ALA A 112 10.92 -1.66 -8.76
N ARG A 113 10.05 -2.49 -9.35
CA ARG A 113 10.15 -2.94 -10.74
C ARG A 113 9.87 -1.81 -11.72
N LEU A 114 8.82 -1.02 -11.49
CA LEU A 114 8.43 0.11 -12.34
C LEU A 114 9.50 1.22 -12.34
N LEU A 115 10.18 1.46 -11.23
CA LEU A 115 11.28 2.43 -11.14
C LEU A 115 12.51 2.06 -11.99
N ARG A 116 12.61 0.79 -12.44
CA ARG A 116 13.68 0.40 -13.38
C ARG A 116 13.44 0.90 -14.80
N VAL A 117 12.20 1.17 -15.16
CA VAL A 117 11.80 1.61 -16.52
C VAL A 117 11.23 3.03 -16.53
N ASN A 118 10.73 3.52 -15.40
CA ASN A 118 10.23 4.89 -15.23
C ASN A 118 11.07 5.60 -14.18
N THR A 119 11.88 6.55 -14.59
CA THR A 119 12.78 7.28 -13.69
C THR A 119 12.07 8.37 -12.90
N GLU A 120 10.94 8.88 -13.42
CA GLU A 120 10.15 9.93 -12.79
C GLU A 120 9.08 9.33 -11.86
N PRO A 121 9.06 9.70 -10.55
CA PRO A 121 8.12 9.15 -9.56
C PRO A 121 6.64 9.32 -9.91
N ALA A 122 6.26 10.42 -10.56
CA ALA A 122 4.86 10.65 -10.96
C ALA A 122 4.45 9.66 -12.07
N ALA A 123 5.25 9.56 -13.14
CA ALA A 123 4.99 8.62 -14.23
C ALA A 123 4.98 7.16 -13.76
N MET A 124 5.80 6.83 -12.76
CA MET A 124 5.79 5.50 -12.14
C MET A 124 4.49 5.23 -11.37
N LEU A 125 3.96 6.21 -10.62
CA LEU A 125 2.69 6.05 -9.91
C LEU A 125 1.52 5.95 -10.90
N ASP A 126 1.50 6.74 -11.95
CA ASP A 126 0.50 6.65 -13.01
C ASP A 126 0.52 5.26 -13.66
N ALA A 127 1.70 4.72 -13.95
CA ALA A 127 1.88 3.37 -14.48
C ALA A 127 1.40 2.29 -13.48
N LEU A 128 1.69 2.46 -12.18
CA LEU A 128 1.22 1.55 -11.13
C LEU A 128 -0.31 1.51 -11.10
N TYR A 129 -0.97 2.67 -11.06
CA TYR A 129 -2.42 2.76 -10.96
C TYR A 129 -3.11 2.32 -12.25
N ALA A 130 -2.56 2.64 -13.41
CA ALA A 130 -3.07 2.18 -14.71
C ALA A 130 -2.95 0.67 -14.89
N SER A 131 -2.01 0.00 -14.20
CA SER A 131 -1.86 -1.46 -14.24
C SER A 131 -2.82 -2.20 -13.32
N ALA A 132 -3.50 -1.51 -12.41
CA ALA A 132 -4.47 -2.11 -11.50
C ALA A 132 -5.75 -2.51 -12.24
N VAL A 133 -6.35 -3.61 -11.83
CA VAL A 133 -7.69 -3.99 -12.31
C VAL A 133 -8.72 -3.32 -11.42
N ASP A 134 -9.57 -2.50 -12.03
CA ASP A 134 -10.69 -1.85 -11.37
C ASP A 134 -11.64 -2.90 -10.78
N VAL A 135 -11.84 -2.85 -9.47
CA VAL A 135 -12.71 -3.74 -8.69
C VAL A 135 -13.52 -2.90 -7.70
N GLY A 136 -14.74 -3.32 -7.44
CA GLY A 136 -15.66 -2.56 -6.58
C GLY A 136 -16.52 -1.60 -7.37
N ALA A 137 -16.62 -0.35 -6.93
CA ALA A 137 -17.31 0.70 -7.69
C ALA A 137 -16.43 1.15 -8.87
N PRO A 138 -17.02 1.50 -10.03
CA PRO A 138 -16.23 1.94 -11.18
C PRO A 138 -15.33 3.15 -10.87
N GLY A 139 -14.06 3.06 -11.28
CA GLY A 139 -13.04 4.07 -11.02
C GLY A 139 -12.45 3.97 -9.61
N ARG A 140 -11.73 5.03 -9.17
CA ARG A 140 -11.15 5.05 -7.83
C ARG A 140 -12.23 5.09 -6.76
N ASP A 141 -12.17 4.16 -5.81
CA ASP A 141 -13.12 4.06 -4.70
C ASP A 141 -12.42 3.99 -3.32
N GLN A 142 -13.19 4.13 -2.24
CA GLN A 142 -12.69 4.17 -0.86
C GLN A 142 -12.25 2.81 -0.30
N ILE A 143 -12.50 1.72 -1.03
CA ILE A 143 -12.25 0.33 -0.59
C ILE A 143 -11.00 -0.21 -1.24
N TYR A 144 -10.85 -0.03 -2.55
CA TYR A 144 -9.79 -0.61 -3.37
C TYR A 144 -8.83 0.43 -3.97
N GLY A 145 -9.12 1.74 -3.77
CA GLY A 145 -8.39 2.81 -4.46
C GLY A 145 -8.57 2.73 -5.97
N TYR A 146 -7.47 2.73 -6.71
CA TYR A 146 -7.46 2.55 -8.18
C TYR A 146 -7.70 1.09 -8.62
N GLY A 147 -7.79 0.15 -7.68
CA GLY A 147 -8.09 -1.24 -7.98
C GLY A 147 -7.08 -2.24 -7.42
N GLN A 148 -7.20 -3.47 -7.88
CA GLN A 148 -6.37 -4.61 -7.46
C GLN A 148 -5.07 -4.66 -8.26
N LEU A 149 -3.92 -4.64 -7.58
CA LEU A 149 -2.60 -4.83 -8.19
C LEU A 149 -2.54 -6.13 -8.98
N GLN A 150 -2.04 -6.07 -10.22
CA GLN A 150 -1.74 -7.24 -11.04
C GLN A 150 -0.22 -7.46 -11.09
N PHE A 151 0.18 -8.71 -10.93
CA PHE A 151 1.56 -9.15 -11.15
C PHE A 151 1.66 -9.69 -12.58
N GLN A 152 2.37 -8.95 -13.42
CA GLN A 152 2.79 -9.42 -14.74
C GLN A 152 4.16 -10.08 -14.66
#